data_28c144f1b67772b25f9cb4f9ce74b23a
#
_entry.id   28c144f1b67772b25f9cb4f9ce74b23a
#
_cell.length_a   1.000
_cell.length_b   1.000
_cell.length_c   1.000
_cell.angle_alpha   90.00
_cell.angle_beta   90.00
_cell.angle_gamma   90.00
#
_symmetry.space_group_name_H-M   'P 1'
#
loop_
_entity.id
_entity.type
_entity.pdbx_description
1 polymer ?
#
loop_
_entity_poly.entity_id
_entity_poly.type
_entity_poly.pdbx_seq_one_letter_code
_entity_poly.pdbx_strand_id
1 'polypeptide(L)'
;MSEYIHIGKIVAAHGLTGHLILEHALGTPIHFKGIDAIFIEKNAASFIPYFIQSASAKTESLTHLQVEGITNREACGILIGKKVWLPEAEFQLLVDKSSPLSLLGYMVVEKGIELGKIEEVIEQPHQLMVTILYQGQEAYIPLHEESLKGVDHAKKQVDVVLPDGLLDLYTEMDNAE
;
A
#
# COMPACT_ATOMS: atom_id res chain seq x y z
N MET A 1 -2.75 -9.70 15.45
CA MET A 1 -3.61 -9.25 14.33
C MET A 1 -2.77 -9.17 13.07
N SER A 2 -3.27 -9.73 11.99
CA SER A 2 -2.62 -9.57 10.70
C SER A 2 -2.85 -8.14 10.21
N GLU A 3 -1.79 -7.43 9.90
CA GLU A 3 -1.90 -6.12 9.27
C GLU A 3 -2.07 -6.30 7.77
N TYR A 4 -2.95 -5.50 7.18
CA TYR A 4 -3.20 -5.49 5.75
C TYR A 4 -2.55 -4.28 5.10
N ILE A 5 -1.87 -4.51 4.00
CA ILE A 5 -1.23 -3.45 3.21
C ILE A 5 -2.07 -3.21 1.96
N HIS A 6 -2.40 -1.95 1.71
CA HIS A 6 -3.08 -1.52 0.49
C HIS A 6 -2.12 -1.59 -0.69
N ILE A 7 -2.44 -2.41 -1.71
CA ILE A 7 -1.55 -2.60 -2.86
C ILE A 7 -2.05 -1.95 -4.14
N GLY A 8 -3.35 -1.75 -4.27
CA GLY A 8 -3.92 -1.19 -5.48
C GLY A 8 -5.44 -1.22 -5.46
N LYS A 9 -6.03 -1.13 -6.64
CA LYS A 9 -7.48 -1.11 -6.80
C LYS A 9 -7.90 -1.82 -8.07
N ILE A 10 -9.09 -2.42 -8.07
CA ILE A 10 -9.70 -2.97 -9.28
C ILE A 10 -10.27 -1.81 -10.09
N VAL A 11 -9.76 -1.62 -11.30
CA VAL A 11 -10.14 -0.47 -12.15
C VAL A 11 -11.10 -0.84 -13.28
N ALA A 12 -11.10 -2.09 -13.71
CA ALA A 12 -11.96 -2.53 -14.83
C ALA A 12 -12.15 -4.04 -14.83
N ALA A 13 -13.10 -4.48 -15.63
CA ALA A 13 -13.25 -5.87 -16.06
C ALA A 13 -12.67 -6.03 -17.47
N HIS A 14 -12.07 -7.19 -17.75
CA HIS A 14 -11.57 -7.53 -19.09
C HIS A 14 -12.32 -8.74 -19.64
N GLY A 15 -12.90 -8.57 -20.81
CA GLY A 15 -13.68 -9.64 -21.46
C GLY A 15 -14.99 -9.96 -20.75
N LEU A 16 -15.52 -11.16 -20.99
CA LEU A 16 -16.82 -11.61 -20.50
C LEU A 16 -16.75 -12.69 -19.42
N THR A 17 -15.57 -13.21 -19.14
CA THR A 17 -15.36 -14.40 -18.30
C THR A 17 -14.91 -14.10 -16.87
N GLY A 18 -15.05 -12.86 -16.41
CA GLY A 18 -14.77 -12.51 -15.01
C GLY A 18 -13.34 -12.11 -14.73
N HIS A 19 -12.56 -11.75 -15.75
CA HIS A 19 -11.22 -11.22 -15.55
C HIS A 19 -11.26 -9.79 -15.03
N LEU A 20 -10.46 -9.51 -14.02
CA LEU A 20 -10.31 -8.20 -13.38
C LEU A 20 -8.99 -7.55 -13.79
N ILE A 21 -8.99 -6.23 -13.86
CA ILE A 21 -7.75 -5.46 -14.02
C ILE A 21 -7.44 -4.79 -12.70
N LEU A 22 -6.33 -5.20 -12.09
CA LEU A 22 -5.77 -4.58 -10.89
C LEU A 22 -4.74 -3.54 -11.31
N GLU A 23 -4.94 -2.30 -10.89
CA GLU A 23 -3.95 -1.23 -10.98
C GLU A 23 -3.21 -1.11 -9.65
N HIS A 24 -1.90 -1.07 -9.69
CA HIS A 24 -1.04 -0.95 -8.51
C HIS A 24 0.14 -0.02 -8.78
N ALA A 25 0.76 0.49 -7.73
CA ALA A 25 1.89 1.41 -7.80
C ALA A 25 3.19 0.77 -7.29
N LEU A 26 3.35 -0.55 -7.48
CA LEU A 26 4.52 -1.28 -6.99
C LEU A 26 5.76 -1.15 -7.90
N GLY A 27 5.62 -0.49 -9.06
CA GLY A 27 6.74 -0.16 -9.95
C GLY A 27 7.37 -1.33 -10.70
N THR A 28 6.88 -2.54 -10.48
CA THR A 28 7.31 -3.76 -11.16
C THR A 28 6.12 -4.64 -11.50
N PRO A 29 6.19 -5.46 -12.57
CA PRO A 29 5.15 -6.42 -12.86
C PRO A 29 4.92 -7.39 -11.70
N ILE A 30 3.66 -7.62 -11.32
CA ILE A 30 3.30 -8.54 -10.23
C ILE A 30 2.71 -9.82 -10.79
N HIS A 31 3.22 -10.98 -10.33
CA HIS A 31 2.75 -12.29 -10.74
C HIS A 31 2.01 -13.06 -9.63
N PHE A 32 1.88 -12.50 -8.44
CA PHE A 32 1.22 -13.12 -7.27
C PHE A 32 1.72 -14.52 -6.93
N LYS A 33 2.98 -14.82 -7.23
CA LYS A 33 3.57 -16.12 -6.92
C LYS A 33 3.65 -16.35 -5.42
N GLY A 34 3.06 -17.45 -4.95
CA GLY A 34 3.02 -17.78 -3.52
C GLY A 34 1.93 -17.05 -2.74
N ILE A 35 1.02 -16.34 -3.43
CA ILE A 35 -0.11 -15.63 -2.84
C ILE A 35 -1.39 -16.28 -3.31
N ASP A 36 -2.20 -16.76 -2.39
CA ASP A 36 -3.42 -17.53 -2.71
C ASP A 36 -4.67 -16.66 -2.87
N ALA A 37 -4.71 -15.51 -2.20
CA ALA A 37 -5.89 -14.64 -2.20
C ALA A 37 -5.55 -13.17 -2.15
N ILE A 38 -6.39 -12.35 -2.78
CA ILE A 38 -6.44 -10.90 -2.53
C ILE A 38 -7.57 -10.62 -1.55
N PHE A 39 -7.48 -9.51 -0.85
CA PHE A 39 -8.47 -9.08 0.13
C PHE A 39 -9.11 -7.77 -0.30
N ILE A 40 -10.42 -7.73 -0.27
CA ILE A 40 -11.22 -6.56 -0.62
C ILE A 40 -11.88 -6.03 0.65
N GLU A 41 -11.69 -4.75 0.94
CA GLU A 41 -12.34 -4.09 2.06
C GLU A 41 -13.83 -3.87 1.78
N LYS A 42 -14.68 -4.54 2.56
CA LYS A 42 -16.13 -4.38 2.45
C LYS A 42 -16.63 -3.20 3.29
N ASN A 43 -16.19 -3.13 4.52
CA ASN A 43 -16.46 -2.07 5.47
C ASN A 43 -15.18 -1.79 6.25
N ALA A 44 -15.14 -0.69 6.99
CA ALA A 44 -13.97 -0.36 7.82
C ALA A 44 -13.48 -1.58 8.62
N ALA A 45 -12.24 -1.99 8.36
CA ALA A 45 -11.56 -3.13 8.98
C ALA A 45 -12.17 -4.52 8.70
N SER A 46 -13.05 -4.66 7.70
CA SER A 46 -13.61 -5.96 7.30
C SER A 46 -13.10 -6.33 5.90
N PHE A 47 -12.20 -7.31 5.84
CA PHE A 47 -11.57 -7.76 4.61
C PHE A 47 -12.13 -9.11 4.17
N ILE A 48 -12.54 -9.20 2.92
CA ILE A 48 -13.07 -10.43 2.32
C ILE A 48 -12.02 -11.03 1.39
N PRO A 49 -11.61 -12.30 1.61
CA PRO A 49 -10.69 -12.96 0.71
C PRO A 49 -11.35 -13.35 -0.61
N TYR A 50 -10.63 -13.14 -1.70
CA TYR A 50 -10.96 -13.67 -3.03
C TYR A 50 -9.76 -14.50 -3.50
N PHE A 51 -9.97 -15.80 -3.66
CA PHE A 51 -8.91 -16.74 -4.03
C PHE A 51 -8.52 -16.56 -5.50
N ILE A 52 -7.23 -16.45 -5.75
CA ILE A 52 -6.68 -16.22 -7.09
C ILE A 52 -6.67 -17.53 -7.86
N GLN A 53 -7.33 -17.56 -9.01
CA GLN A 53 -7.27 -18.67 -9.96
C GLN A 53 -6.16 -18.48 -10.98
N SER A 54 -5.97 -17.24 -11.44
CA SER A 54 -4.88 -16.88 -12.34
C SER A 54 -4.50 -15.42 -12.18
N ALA A 55 -3.23 -15.11 -12.41
CA ALA A 55 -2.70 -13.76 -12.42
C ALA A 55 -1.67 -13.62 -13.54
N SER A 56 -1.76 -12.53 -14.29
CA SER A 56 -0.85 -12.23 -15.40
C SER A 56 -0.51 -10.75 -15.42
N ALA A 57 0.75 -10.43 -15.15
CA ALA A 57 1.23 -9.06 -15.27
C ALA A 57 1.15 -8.60 -16.72
N LYS A 58 0.61 -7.41 -16.96
CA LYS A 58 0.51 -6.79 -18.27
C LYS A 58 1.49 -5.64 -18.44
N THR A 59 1.62 -4.84 -17.41
CA THR A 59 2.57 -3.72 -17.35
C THR A 59 3.17 -3.63 -15.96
N GLU A 60 4.00 -2.64 -15.72
CA GLU A 60 4.54 -2.34 -14.39
C GLU A 60 3.46 -1.93 -13.36
N SER A 61 2.29 -1.54 -13.83
CA SER A 61 1.19 -1.05 -12.99
C SER A 61 -0.11 -1.81 -13.15
N LEU A 62 -0.22 -2.74 -14.10
CA LEU A 62 -1.45 -3.47 -14.39
C LEU A 62 -1.25 -4.97 -14.36
N THR A 63 -2.11 -5.66 -13.63
CA THR A 63 -2.17 -7.12 -13.57
C THR A 63 -3.58 -7.60 -13.87
N HIS A 64 -3.70 -8.58 -14.75
CA HIS A 64 -4.97 -9.27 -14.98
C HIS A 64 -5.13 -10.38 -13.94
N LEU A 65 -6.25 -10.38 -13.26
CA LEU A 65 -6.60 -11.36 -12.23
C LEU A 65 -7.88 -12.09 -12.58
N GLN A 66 -7.93 -13.38 -12.26
CA GLN A 66 -9.14 -14.15 -12.18
C GLN A 66 -9.25 -14.74 -10.78
N VAL A 67 -10.39 -14.53 -10.13
CA VAL A 67 -10.64 -14.99 -8.77
C VAL A 67 -11.86 -15.91 -8.71
N GLU A 68 -11.88 -16.79 -7.72
CA GLU A 68 -13.02 -17.69 -7.53
C GLU A 68 -14.32 -16.92 -7.29
N GLY A 69 -15.42 -17.42 -7.83
CA GLY A 69 -16.74 -16.83 -7.66
C GLY A 69 -17.06 -15.66 -8.59
N ILE A 70 -16.10 -15.16 -9.34
CA ILE A 70 -16.26 -14.07 -10.31
C ILE A 70 -16.10 -14.68 -11.72
N THR A 71 -17.20 -15.08 -12.33
CA THR A 71 -17.20 -15.87 -13.58
C THR A 71 -17.75 -15.14 -14.79
N ASN A 72 -18.23 -13.90 -14.61
CA ASN A 72 -18.78 -13.10 -15.70
C ASN A 72 -18.51 -11.60 -15.45
N ARG A 73 -18.77 -10.80 -16.47
CA ARG A 73 -18.53 -9.34 -16.40
C ARG A 73 -19.42 -8.62 -15.39
N GLU A 74 -20.64 -9.08 -15.18
CA GLU A 74 -21.56 -8.47 -14.19
C GLU A 74 -21.03 -8.65 -12.75
N ALA A 75 -20.53 -9.84 -12.43
CA ALA A 75 -19.93 -10.12 -11.14
C ALA A 75 -18.68 -9.25 -10.87
N CYS A 76 -17.89 -8.94 -11.90
CA CYS A 76 -16.77 -8.01 -11.80
C CYS A 76 -17.20 -6.61 -11.36
N GLY A 77 -18.39 -6.17 -11.75
CA GLY A 77 -18.90 -4.83 -11.43
C GLY A 77 -18.96 -4.53 -9.94
N ILE A 78 -19.15 -5.55 -9.11
CA ILE A 78 -19.17 -5.41 -7.65
C ILE A 78 -17.80 -5.03 -7.11
N LEU A 79 -16.73 -5.46 -7.78
CA LEU A 79 -15.34 -5.25 -7.34
C LEU A 79 -14.69 -4.03 -7.98
N ILE A 80 -15.23 -3.51 -9.07
CA ILE A 80 -14.65 -2.32 -9.73
C ILE A 80 -14.68 -1.12 -8.79
N GLY A 81 -13.54 -0.44 -8.65
CA GLY A 81 -13.35 0.68 -7.74
C GLY A 81 -12.99 0.28 -6.32
N LYS A 82 -12.99 -1.01 -6.00
CA LYS A 82 -12.61 -1.50 -4.67
C LYS A 82 -11.10 -1.57 -4.49
N LYS A 83 -10.64 -1.20 -3.31
CA LYS A 83 -9.23 -1.31 -2.92
C LYS A 83 -8.87 -2.76 -2.66
N VAL A 84 -7.67 -3.12 -3.09
CA VAL A 84 -7.09 -4.45 -2.91
C VAL A 84 -6.02 -4.40 -1.84
N TRP A 85 -6.07 -5.36 -0.93
CA TRP A 85 -5.20 -5.45 0.21
C TRP A 85 -4.55 -6.83 0.28
N LEU A 86 -3.37 -6.91 0.88
CA LEU A 86 -2.71 -8.18 1.23
C LEU A 86 -2.28 -8.16 2.68
N PRO A 87 -2.26 -9.31 3.35
CA PRO A 87 -1.57 -9.43 4.62
C PRO A 87 -0.10 -9.03 4.45
N GLU A 88 0.46 -8.37 5.44
CA GLU A 88 1.84 -7.86 5.36
C GLU A 88 2.86 -8.95 5.00
N ALA A 89 2.71 -10.15 5.56
CA ALA A 89 3.60 -11.27 5.27
C ALA A 89 3.59 -11.67 3.78
N GLU A 90 2.41 -11.62 3.14
CA GLU A 90 2.27 -11.91 1.71
C GLU A 90 2.76 -10.74 0.85
N PHE A 91 2.51 -9.51 1.28
CA PHE A 91 3.03 -8.32 0.61
C PHE A 91 4.56 -8.35 0.50
N GLN A 92 5.25 -8.82 1.54
CA GLN A 92 6.72 -8.94 1.53
C GLN A 92 7.23 -9.95 0.49
N LEU A 93 6.38 -10.87 0.00
CA LEU A 93 6.74 -11.76 -1.11
C LEU A 93 6.74 -11.05 -2.47
N LEU A 94 6.01 -9.95 -2.58
CA LEU A 94 5.90 -9.18 -3.84
C LEU A 94 7.01 -8.14 -4.00
N VAL A 95 7.58 -7.65 -2.91
CA VAL A 95 8.54 -6.55 -2.95
C VAL A 95 9.91 -7.00 -2.47
N ASP A 96 10.96 -6.49 -3.12
CA ASP A 96 12.32 -6.67 -2.67
C ASP A 96 12.56 -5.80 -1.42
N LYS A 97 13.28 -6.34 -0.43
CA LYS A 97 13.63 -5.61 0.80
C LYS A 97 14.47 -4.36 0.54
N SER A 98 15.18 -4.32 -0.57
CA SER A 98 15.94 -3.14 -1.00
C SER A 98 15.07 -2.05 -1.62
N SER A 99 13.83 -2.38 -2.01
CA SER A 99 12.89 -1.43 -2.57
C SER A 99 12.34 -0.51 -1.48
N PRO A 100 12.22 0.80 -1.73
CA PRO A 100 11.51 1.71 -0.82
C PRO A 100 10.08 1.27 -0.51
N LEU A 101 9.42 0.57 -1.43
CA LEU A 101 8.07 0.03 -1.23
C LEU A 101 8.00 -1.00 -0.09
N SER A 102 9.13 -1.63 0.27
CA SER A 102 9.19 -2.53 1.42
C SER A 102 8.88 -1.83 2.75
N LEU A 103 8.94 -0.50 2.77
CA LEU A 103 8.64 0.31 3.96
C LEU A 103 7.14 0.52 4.20
N LEU A 104 6.27 0.14 3.26
CA LEU A 104 4.83 0.21 3.47
C LEU A 104 4.44 -0.57 4.74
N GLY A 105 3.64 0.07 5.60
CA GLY A 105 3.23 -0.49 6.88
C GLY A 105 4.22 -0.32 8.03
N TYR A 106 5.44 0.18 7.76
CA TYR A 106 6.41 0.45 8.82
C TYR A 106 6.01 1.67 9.64
N MET A 107 6.33 1.64 10.92
CA MET A 107 6.11 2.76 11.82
C MET A 107 7.22 3.81 11.67
N VAL A 108 6.85 5.04 11.42
CA VAL A 108 7.79 6.18 11.45
C VAL A 108 7.95 6.66 12.88
N VAL A 109 9.19 6.73 13.34
CA VAL A 109 9.53 7.11 14.72
C VAL A 109 10.52 8.27 14.70
N GLU A 110 10.27 9.30 15.48
CA GLU A 110 11.18 10.41 15.72
C GLU A 110 11.49 10.53 17.20
N LYS A 111 12.77 10.44 17.56
CA LYS A 111 13.23 10.56 18.97
C LYS A 111 12.47 9.64 19.93
N GLY A 112 12.16 8.41 19.48
CA GLY A 112 11.43 7.43 20.26
C GLY A 112 9.90 7.60 20.27
N ILE A 113 9.37 8.59 19.56
CA ILE A 113 7.94 8.86 19.47
C ILE A 113 7.39 8.29 18.15
N GLU A 114 6.38 7.44 18.23
CA GLU A 114 5.69 6.90 17.07
C GLU A 114 4.81 7.98 16.43
N LEU A 115 5.05 8.26 15.14
CA LEU A 115 4.32 9.27 14.39
C LEU A 115 3.13 8.69 13.62
N GLY A 116 3.30 7.55 13.00
CA GLY A 116 2.28 6.86 12.21
C GLY A 116 2.90 5.83 11.29
N LYS A 117 2.04 4.97 10.73
CA LYS A 117 2.47 3.96 9.76
C LYS A 117 2.54 4.54 8.36
N ILE A 118 3.51 4.07 7.58
CA ILE A 118 3.65 4.45 6.18
C ILE A 118 2.50 3.85 5.37
N GLU A 119 1.68 4.70 4.78
CA GLU A 119 0.54 4.33 3.94
C GLU A 119 0.89 4.35 2.46
N GLU A 120 1.80 5.22 2.05
CA GLU A 120 2.23 5.35 0.66
C GLU A 120 3.71 5.70 0.60
N VAL A 121 4.38 5.23 -0.45
CA VAL A 121 5.76 5.58 -0.78
C VAL A 121 5.77 6.31 -2.11
N ILE A 122 6.32 7.51 -2.15
CA ILE A 122 6.39 8.36 -3.32
C ILE A 122 7.86 8.52 -3.73
N GLU A 123 8.22 7.91 -4.85
CA GLU A 123 9.55 8.07 -5.43
C GLU A 123 9.55 9.22 -6.44
N GLN A 124 10.41 10.18 -6.20
CA GLN A 124 10.69 11.29 -7.11
C GLN A 124 12.16 11.26 -7.52
N PRO A 125 12.56 11.87 -8.65
CA PRO A 125 13.93 11.73 -9.20
C PRO A 125 15.07 12.02 -8.21
N HIS A 126 14.87 12.80 -7.19
CA HIS A 126 15.90 13.15 -6.21
C HIS A 126 15.39 13.10 -4.77
N GLN A 127 14.21 12.55 -4.57
CA GLN A 127 13.57 12.59 -3.25
C GLN A 127 12.65 11.39 -3.06
N LEU A 128 12.82 10.71 -1.94
CA LEU A 128 11.88 9.72 -1.46
C LEU A 128 11.00 10.36 -0.39
N MET A 129 9.71 10.23 -0.52
CA MET A 129 8.74 10.67 0.48
C MET A 129 7.83 9.52 0.87
N VAL A 130 7.40 9.53 2.11
CA VAL A 130 6.36 8.60 2.57
C VAL A 130 5.20 9.40 3.15
N THR A 131 3.99 8.86 3.03
CA THR A 131 2.84 9.43 3.70
C THR A 131 2.50 8.62 4.94
N ILE A 132 2.14 9.32 5.99
CA ILE A 132 1.64 8.74 7.24
C ILE A 132 0.34 9.45 7.63
N LEU A 133 -0.46 8.81 8.46
CA LEU A 133 -1.59 9.48 9.10
C LEU A 133 -1.12 10.01 10.46
N TYR A 134 -0.85 11.31 10.52
CA TYR A 134 -0.38 11.99 11.72
C TYR A 134 -1.52 12.81 12.35
N GLN A 135 -1.92 12.43 13.55
CA GLN A 135 -3.04 13.06 14.27
C GLN A 135 -4.33 13.22 13.43
N GLY A 136 -4.64 12.19 12.63
CA GLY A 136 -5.80 12.18 11.75
C GLY A 136 -5.65 12.88 10.40
N GLN A 137 -4.48 13.43 10.11
CA GLN A 137 -4.19 14.12 8.85
C GLN A 137 -3.05 13.44 8.08
N GLU A 138 -3.15 13.45 6.77
CA GLU A 138 -2.10 12.95 5.90
C GLU A 138 -0.87 13.86 5.96
N ALA A 139 0.25 13.30 6.39
CA ALA A 139 1.52 14.01 6.49
C ALA A 139 2.56 13.40 5.55
N TYR A 140 3.32 14.25 4.87
CA TYR A 140 4.40 13.87 3.96
C TYR A 140 5.74 13.96 4.67
N ILE A 141 6.41 12.82 4.79
CA ILE A 141 7.69 12.72 5.50
C ILE A 141 8.80 12.48 4.46
N PRO A 142 9.75 13.41 4.31
CA PRO A 142 10.88 13.20 3.42
C PRO A 142 11.87 12.19 4.01
N LEU A 143 12.32 11.25 3.19
CA LEU A 143 13.34 10.27 3.55
C LEU A 143 14.60 10.53 2.71
N HIS A 144 15.56 11.25 3.25
CA HIS A 144 16.84 11.54 2.62
C HIS A 144 17.96 11.42 3.66
N GLU A 145 19.22 11.58 3.26
CA GLU A 145 20.39 11.37 4.11
C GLU A 145 20.36 12.17 5.43
N GLU A 146 19.77 13.36 5.40
CA GLU A 146 19.70 14.22 6.58
C GLU A 146 18.54 13.85 7.52
N SER A 147 17.43 13.33 6.99
CA SER A 147 16.23 13.01 7.79
C SER A 147 16.14 11.54 8.18
N LEU A 148 16.62 10.62 7.35
CA LEU A 148 16.58 9.19 7.62
C LEU A 148 17.76 8.78 8.51
N LYS A 149 17.47 8.27 9.70
CA LYS A 149 18.50 7.79 10.65
C LYS A 149 18.74 6.29 10.53
N GLY A 150 17.72 5.52 10.27
CA GLY A 150 17.86 4.08 10.10
C GLY A 150 16.54 3.39 9.81
N VAL A 151 16.65 2.17 9.34
CA VAL A 151 15.50 1.29 9.09
C VAL A 151 15.74 -0.01 9.85
N ASP A 152 14.83 -0.37 10.73
CA ASP A 152 14.84 -1.64 11.44
C ASP A 152 13.77 -2.57 10.84
N HIS A 153 14.21 -3.50 10.00
CA HIS A 153 13.30 -4.45 9.33
C HIS A 153 12.72 -5.48 10.31
N ALA A 154 13.39 -5.76 11.41
CA ALA A 154 12.88 -6.70 12.42
C ALA A 154 11.73 -6.10 13.23
N LYS A 155 11.85 -4.83 13.58
CA LYS A 155 10.81 -4.07 14.29
C LYS A 155 9.81 -3.41 13.36
N LYS A 156 10.08 -3.39 12.05
CA LYS A 156 9.30 -2.67 11.04
C LYS A 156 9.14 -1.19 11.39
N GLN A 157 10.28 -0.56 11.58
CA GLN A 157 10.38 0.81 12.07
C GLN A 157 11.35 1.62 11.20
N VAL A 158 11.00 2.85 10.94
CA VAL A 158 11.84 3.83 10.25
C VAL A 158 12.12 4.98 11.22
N ASP A 159 13.37 5.14 11.59
CA ASP A 159 13.81 6.22 12.49
C ASP A 159 14.19 7.45 11.67
N VAL A 160 13.58 8.58 12.02
CA VAL A 160 13.79 9.86 11.32
C VAL A 160 14.14 10.97 12.29
N VAL A 161 14.78 12.02 11.77
CA VAL A 161 14.93 13.33 12.41
C VAL A 161 14.39 14.36 11.42
N LEU A 162 13.27 14.96 11.75
CA LEU A 162 12.58 15.90 10.88
C LEU A 162 13.01 17.34 11.16
N PRO A 163 12.96 18.23 10.16
CA PRO A 163 13.13 19.65 10.37
C PRO A 163 12.13 20.19 11.39
N ASP A 164 12.57 21.14 12.20
CA ASP A 164 11.73 21.81 13.17
C ASP A 164 10.52 22.45 12.48
N GLY A 165 9.32 22.22 13.02
CA GLY A 165 8.08 22.77 12.51
C GLY A 165 7.44 21.99 11.34
N LEU A 166 8.06 20.93 10.82
CA LEU A 166 7.48 20.15 9.72
C LEU A 166 6.13 19.54 10.12
N LEU A 167 6.06 18.90 11.28
CA LEU A 167 4.83 18.28 11.77
C LEU A 167 3.77 19.30 12.19
N ASP A 168 4.19 20.48 12.62
CA ASP A 168 3.28 21.55 13.02
C ASP A 168 2.40 22.02 11.85
N LEU A 169 2.91 21.94 10.62
CA LEU A 169 2.12 22.24 9.41
C LEU A 169 0.86 21.38 9.27
N TYR A 170 0.91 20.16 9.81
CA TYR A 170 -0.21 19.19 9.72
C TYR A 170 -1.15 19.25 10.93
N THR A 171 -0.78 19.96 12.00
CA THR A 171 -1.58 20.13 13.20
C THR A 171 -2.31 21.48 13.25
N GLU A 172 -1.79 22.50 12.57
CA GLU A 172 -2.36 23.85 12.57
C GLU A 172 -3.59 24.00 11.66
N MET A 173 -3.79 23.07 10.71
CA MET A 173 -4.95 23.13 9.81
C MET A 173 -6.30 22.89 10.51
N ASP A 174 -6.29 22.30 11.70
CA ASP A 174 -7.51 22.01 12.47
C ASP A 174 -7.99 23.22 13.30
N ASN A 175 -7.20 24.29 13.39
CA ASN A 175 -7.54 25.48 14.18
C ASN A 175 -8.01 26.69 13.33
N ALA A 176 -8.25 26.47 12.03
CA ALA A 176 -8.64 27.53 11.09
C ALA A 176 -10.14 27.49 10.74
N GLU A 177 -11.03 27.23 11.73
CA GLU A 177 -12.47 27.50 11.64
C GLU A 177 -12.89 28.55 12.66
#